data_ac5319c906a292f0c5181b1c93474ba0
#
_entry.id   ac5319c906a292f0c5181b1c93474ba0
#
_cell.length_a   1.000
_cell.length_b   1.000
_cell.length_c   1.000
_cell.angle_alpha   90.00
_cell.angle_beta   90.00
_cell.angle_gamma   90.00
#
_symmetry.space_group_name_H-M   'P 1'
#
loop_
_entity.id
_entity.type
_entity.pdbx_description
1 polymer ?
#
loop_
_entity_poly.entity_id
_entity_poly.type
_entity_poly.pdbx_seq_one_letter_code
_entity_poly.pdbx_strand_id
1 'polypeptide(L)'
;MTRLEDSLIIGLFLERKEQALEELDSKYGHAVKKTASNILSDRLDVEECVNDTYLGCWNSIPPQNPSPLVSYVCRIARNLAVNRYHANRADKRSGNYDLILDELEESIPSRMDVESETEAKELTAAINRFLESLGWEDRCLFVRRYFYADTVTELAAQTGSSTNRVSVRLFRLRGRLKKALTKEGYLV
;
A
#
# COMPACT_ATOMS: atom_id res chain seq x y z
N MET A 1 4.13 28.10 -0.44
CA MET A 1 5.47 27.51 -0.19
C MET A 1 5.76 26.51 -1.30
N THR A 2 6.89 26.66 -1.98
CA THR A 2 7.31 25.71 -3.03
C THR A 2 7.78 24.43 -2.35
N ARG A 3 7.16 23.28 -2.68
CA ARG A 3 7.57 21.98 -2.12
C ARG A 3 8.94 21.59 -2.66
N LEU A 4 9.85 21.16 -1.79
CA LEU A 4 11.18 20.73 -2.18
C LEU A 4 11.13 19.51 -3.12
N GLU A 5 12.12 19.43 -4.01
CA GLU A 5 12.33 18.23 -4.85
C GLU A 5 12.72 17.03 -3.99
N ASP A 6 12.33 15.81 -4.42
CA ASP A 6 12.63 14.57 -3.68
C ASP A 6 14.13 14.38 -3.43
N SER A 7 14.93 14.72 -4.41
CA SER A 7 16.41 14.65 -4.32
C SER A 7 16.99 15.53 -3.21
N LEU A 8 16.40 16.71 -2.98
CA LEU A 8 16.83 17.61 -1.91
C LEU A 8 16.42 17.08 -0.54
N ILE A 9 15.19 16.53 -0.41
CA ILE A 9 14.74 15.90 0.83
C ILE A 9 15.64 14.71 1.18
N ILE A 10 15.96 13.86 0.19
CA ILE A 10 16.88 12.74 0.37
C ILE A 10 18.27 13.23 0.77
N GLY A 11 18.76 14.32 0.16
CA GLY A 11 20.03 14.94 0.53
C GLY A 11 20.07 15.34 2.01
N LEU A 12 19.00 15.91 2.54
CA LEU A 12 18.89 16.25 3.97
C LEU A 12 18.94 15.01 4.87
N PHE A 13 18.31 13.89 4.47
CA PHE A 13 18.42 12.61 5.19
C PHE A 13 19.87 12.09 5.18
N LEU A 14 20.56 12.15 4.04
CA LEU A 14 21.95 11.72 3.91
C LEU A 14 22.89 12.55 4.80
N GLU A 15 22.61 13.84 4.95
CA GLU A 15 23.34 14.75 5.83
C GLU A 15 22.89 14.66 7.30
N ARG A 16 21.92 13.79 7.64
CA ARG A 16 21.36 13.63 9.00
C ARG A 16 20.80 14.93 9.57
N LYS A 17 20.20 15.77 8.73
CA LYS A 17 19.52 17.00 9.16
C LYS A 17 18.07 16.73 9.52
N GLU A 18 17.64 17.12 10.72
CA GLU A 18 16.25 16.94 11.19
C GLU A 18 15.24 17.64 10.29
N GLN A 19 15.63 18.70 9.60
CA GLN A 19 14.83 19.37 8.58
C GLN A 19 14.29 18.40 7.51
N ALA A 20 14.98 17.27 7.26
CA ALA A 20 14.49 16.22 6.34
C ALA A 20 13.09 15.71 6.71
N LEU A 21 12.81 15.57 8.02
CA LEU A 21 11.52 15.09 8.53
C LEU A 21 10.41 16.16 8.35
N GLU A 22 10.73 17.41 8.58
CA GLU A 22 9.79 18.53 8.38
C GLU A 22 9.40 18.67 6.91
N GLU A 23 10.37 18.60 6.00
CA GLU A 23 10.13 18.67 4.57
C GLU A 23 9.38 17.44 4.04
N LEU A 24 9.68 16.25 4.59
CA LEU A 24 8.97 15.02 4.27
C LEU A 24 7.50 15.13 4.68
N ASP A 25 7.23 15.58 5.91
CA ASP A 25 5.85 15.77 6.42
C ASP A 25 5.10 16.82 5.59
N SER A 26 5.73 17.97 5.36
CA SER A 26 5.14 19.05 4.55
C SER A 26 4.73 18.56 3.14
N LYS A 27 5.54 17.69 2.53
CA LYS A 27 5.29 17.20 1.17
C LYS A 27 4.37 16.01 1.11
N TYR A 28 4.56 15.03 2.00
CA TYR A 28 3.93 13.71 1.92
C TYR A 28 3.11 13.30 3.16
N GLY A 29 3.07 14.12 4.21
CA GLY A 29 2.37 13.81 5.46
C GLY A 29 0.90 13.46 5.26
N HIS A 30 0.20 14.16 4.36
CA HIS A 30 -1.18 13.81 4.02
C HIS A 30 -1.30 12.41 3.39
N ALA A 31 -0.38 12.03 2.50
CA ALA A 31 -0.39 10.71 1.86
C ALA A 31 -0.06 9.60 2.86
N VAL A 32 0.92 9.83 3.75
CA VAL A 32 1.28 8.91 4.84
C VAL A 32 0.10 8.69 5.77
N LYS A 33 -0.49 9.77 6.28
CA LYS A 33 -1.64 9.73 7.18
C LYS A 33 -2.84 9.04 6.53
N LYS A 34 -3.13 9.34 5.26
CA LYS A 34 -4.20 8.68 4.51
C LYS A 34 -3.94 7.18 4.37
N THR A 35 -2.72 6.77 4.04
CA THR A 35 -2.36 5.35 3.93
C THR A 35 -2.59 4.61 5.25
N ALA A 36 -2.18 5.20 6.37
CA ALA A 36 -2.42 4.62 7.70
C ALA A 36 -3.91 4.56 8.05
N SER A 37 -4.66 5.65 7.87
CA SER A 37 -6.09 5.73 8.21
C SER A 37 -7.00 4.88 7.33
N ASN A 38 -6.57 4.48 6.14
CA ASN A 38 -7.31 3.54 5.31
C ASN A 38 -7.26 2.09 5.87
N ILE A 39 -6.28 1.80 6.72
CA ILE A 39 -6.03 0.47 7.29
C ILE A 39 -6.42 0.43 8.77
N LEU A 40 -6.06 1.48 9.52
CA LEU A 40 -6.30 1.61 10.95
C LEU A 40 -7.54 2.48 11.21
N SER A 41 -8.41 2.02 12.11
CA SER A 41 -9.63 2.76 12.50
C SER A 41 -9.42 3.66 13.72
N ASP A 42 -8.46 3.33 14.58
CA ASP A 42 -8.15 4.14 15.76
C ASP A 42 -7.23 5.31 15.41
N ARG A 43 -7.57 6.49 15.91
CA ARG A 43 -6.82 7.72 15.62
C ARG A 43 -5.43 7.72 16.24
N LEU A 44 -5.27 7.19 17.45
CA LEU A 44 -3.97 7.13 18.13
C LEU A 44 -3.03 6.17 17.40
N ASP A 45 -3.55 5.03 16.95
CA ASP A 45 -2.79 4.08 16.12
C ASP A 45 -2.33 4.71 14.81
N VAL A 46 -3.17 5.55 14.18
CA VAL A 46 -2.79 6.28 12.97
C VAL A 46 -1.67 7.28 13.26
N GLU A 47 -1.78 8.07 14.33
CA GLU A 47 -0.78 9.08 14.70
C GLU A 47 0.56 8.41 15.04
N GLU A 48 0.56 7.31 15.77
CA GLU A 48 1.75 6.53 16.10
C GLU A 48 2.37 5.91 14.82
N CYS A 49 1.55 5.33 13.94
CA CYS A 49 2.01 4.78 12.67
C CYS A 49 2.68 5.85 11.79
N VAL A 50 2.18 7.07 11.79
CA VAL A 50 2.80 8.21 11.07
C VAL A 50 4.18 8.54 11.64
N ASN A 51 4.30 8.63 12.97
CA ASN A 51 5.57 8.89 13.64
C ASN A 51 6.59 7.77 13.39
N ASP A 52 6.15 6.51 13.51
CA ASP A 52 6.99 5.35 13.21
C ASP A 52 7.44 5.31 11.76
N THR A 53 6.60 5.81 10.84
CA THR A 53 6.97 5.93 9.41
C THR A 53 8.13 6.89 9.23
N TYR A 54 8.11 8.04 9.89
CA TYR A 54 9.20 9.01 9.82
C TYR A 54 10.48 8.48 10.45
N LEU A 55 10.38 7.80 11.59
CA LEU A 55 11.50 7.11 12.21
C LEU A 55 12.05 6.01 11.28
N GLY A 56 11.18 5.25 10.62
CA GLY A 56 11.57 4.26 9.62
C GLY A 56 12.34 4.86 8.45
N CYS A 57 11.90 6.01 7.93
CA CYS A 57 12.63 6.75 6.90
C CYS A 57 13.99 7.23 7.40
N TRP A 58 14.03 7.82 8.61
CA TRP A 58 15.27 8.29 9.23
C TRP A 58 16.29 7.16 9.38
N ASN A 59 15.87 5.99 9.80
CA ASN A 59 16.75 4.85 10.04
C ASN A 59 17.20 4.15 8.76
N SER A 60 16.42 4.26 7.68
CA SER A 60 16.68 3.53 6.43
C SER A 60 17.35 4.39 5.34
N ILE A 61 17.31 5.71 5.45
CA ILE A 61 18.00 6.64 4.54
C ILE A 61 19.11 7.36 5.34
N PRO A 62 20.41 7.11 5.11
CA PRO A 62 20.99 6.06 4.28
C PRO A 62 20.90 4.66 4.92
N PRO A 63 21.22 3.55 4.23
CA PRO A 63 21.87 3.49 2.89
C PRO A 63 20.90 3.53 1.71
N GLN A 64 19.57 3.50 1.96
CA GLN A 64 18.59 3.54 0.88
C GLN A 64 18.59 4.91 0.19
N ASN A 65 18.38 4.90 -1.14
CA ASN A 65 18.22 6.10 -1.96
C ASN A 65 16.95 5.91 -2.83
N PRO A 66 15.75 6.11 -2.24
CA PRO A 66 14.50 5.74 -2.89
C PRO A 66 14.09 6.70 -4.01
N SER A 67 13.65 6.13 -5.14
CA SER A 67 13.04 6.87 -6.24
C SER A 67 11.86 6.05 -6.82
N PRO A 68 10.64 6.57 -6.79
CA PRO A 68 10.18 7.84 -6.19
C PRO A 68 10.05 7.77 -4.65
N LEU A 69 10.34 8.88 -3.98
CA LEU A 69 10.33 8.97 -2.51
C LEU A 69 8.95 8.69 -1.92
N VAL A 70 7.88 9.20 -2.53
CA VAL A 70 6.50 9.00 -2.05
C VAL A 70 6.13 7.51 -1.95
N SER A 71 6.48 6.70 -2.94
CA SER A 71 6.18 5.27 -2.94
C SER A 71 6.92 4.53 -1.84
N TYR A 72 8.15 4.95 -1.55
CA TYR A 72 8.96 4.40 -0.48
C TYR A 72 8.34 4.68 0.90
N VAL A 73 8.02 5.94 1.16
CA VAL A 73 7.42 6.39 2.43
C VAL A 73 6.06 5.73 2.67
N CYS A 74 5.18 5.73 1.66
CA CYS A 74 3.86 5.09 1.78
C CYS A 74 3.97 3.57 1.95
N ARG A 75 5.00 2.90 1.40
CA ARG A 75 5.26 1.48 1.65
C ARG A 75 5.62 1.22 3.11
N ILE A 76 6.47 2.06 3.72
CA ILE A 76 6.79 1.95 5.16
C ILE A 76 5.52 2.13 5.98
N ALA A 77 4.76 3.20 5.72
CA ALA A 77 3.50 3.48 6.41
C ALA A 77 2.51 2.31 6.33
N ARG A 78 2.34 1.76 5.12
CA ARG A 78 1.45 0.61 4.91
C ARG A 78 1.91 -0.62 5.70
N ASN A 79 3.19 -0.95 5.65
CA ASN A 79 3.70 -2.12 6.36
C ASN A 79 3.51 -2.00 7.87
N LEU A 80 3.78 -0.82 8.45
CA LEU A 80 3.54 -0.53 9.86
C LEU A 80 2.06 -0.60 10.21
N ALA A 81 1.20 0.00 9.40
CA ALA A 81 -0.25 -0.05 9.60
C ALA A 81 -0.81 -1.48 9.53
N VAL A 82 -0.35 -2.30 8.57
CA VAL A 82 -0.76 -3.70 8.45
C VAL A 82 -0.29 -4.52 9.65
N ASN A 83 0.96 -4.34 10.10
CA ASN A 83 1.47 -5.03 11.28
C ASN A 83 0.66 -4.66 12.52
N ARG A 84 0.34 -3.39 12.71
CA ARG A 84 -0.50 -2.91 13.83
C ARG A 84 -1.93 -3.44 13.73
N TYR A 85 -2.52 -3.41 12.54
CA TYR A 85 -3.83 -4.00 12.30
C TYR A 85 -3.87 -5.47 12.72
N HIS A 86 -2.87 -6.28 12.35
CA HIS A 86 -2.80 -7.68 12.76
C HIS A 86 -2.60 -7.86 14.27
N ALA A 87 -1.81 -7.00 14.92
CA ALA A 87 -1.62 -7.02 16.36
C ALA A 87 -2.93 -6.70 17.12
N ASN A 88 -3.73 -5.77 16.58
CA ASN A 88 -4.99 -5.34 17.20
C ASN A 88 -6.19 -6.22 16.85
N ARG A 89 -6.05 -7.18 15.93
CA ARG A 89 -7.15 -7.99 15.35
C ARG A 89 -7.85 -8.90 16.36
N ALA A 90 -7.33 -9.07 17.57
CA ALA A 90 -7.94 -9.93 18.60
C ALA A 90 -9.38 -9.49 18.98
N ASP A 91 -9.78 -8.23 18.76
CA ASP A 91 -11.03 -7.69 19.30
C ASP A 91 -12.10 -7.15 18.32
N LYS A 92 -11.81 -6.80 17.07
CA LYS A 92 -12.84 -6.20 16.18
C LYS A 92 -12.61 -6.46 14.69
N ARG A 93 -13.48 -7.26 14.07
CA ARG A 93 -13.69 -7.29 12.61
C ARG A 93 -14.75 -6.27 12.24
N SER A 94 -14.40 -5.11 11.71
CA SER A 94 -15.31 -4.25 10.91
C SER A 94 -14.57 -3.00 10.40
N GLY A 95 -13.96 -3.08 9.21
CA GLY A 95 -13.35 -1.92 8.59
C GLY A 95 -13.20 -2.10 7.07
N ASN A 96 -12.85 -1.01 6.38
CA ASN A 96 -12.58 -1.06 4.95
C ASN A 96 -11.46 -2.06 4.60
N TYR A 97 -10.50 -2.25 5.49
CA TYR A 97 -9.39 -3.17 5.25
C TYR A 97 -9.81 -4.64 5.35
N ASP A 98 -10.76 -4.99 6.22
CA ASP A 98 -11.36 -6.33 6.26
C ASP A 98 -12.06 -6.65 4.94
N LEU A 99 -12.85 -5.72 4.40
CA LEU A 99 -13.49 -5.89 3.09
C LEU A 99 -12.47 -6.12 1.96
N ILE A 100 -11.31 -5.45 2.02
CA ILE A 100 -10.23 -5.64 1.03
C ILE A 100 -9.62 -7.03 1.14
N LEU A 101 -9.40 -7.52 2.36
CA LEU A 101 -8.88 -8.86 2.59
C LEU A 101 -9.87 -9.92 2.07
N ASP A 102 -11.16 -9.80 2.41
CA ASP A 102 -12.22 -10.69 1.92
C ASP A 102 -12.31 -10.67 0.38
N GLU A 103 -12.22 -9.48 -0.24
CA GLU A 103 -12.20 -9.34 -1.70
C GLU A 103 -11.02 -10.08 -2.35
N LEU A 104 -9.86 -10.17 -1.70
CA LEU A 104 -8.66 -10.81 -2.23
C LEU A 104 -8.60 -12.31 -1.91
N GLU A 105 -9.26 -12.77 -0.85
CA GLU A 105 -9.17 -14.15 -0.36
C GLU A 105 -9.48 -15.19 -1.45
N GLU A 106 -10.44 -14.87 -2.35
CA GLU A 106 -10.79 -15.74 -3.48
C GLU A 106 -9.81 -15.66 -4.67
N SER A 107 -8.81 -14.79 -4.62
CA SER A 107 -7.99 -14.46 -5.79
C SER A 107 -6.49 -14.61 -5.57
N ILE A 108 -6.07 -14.88 -4.34
CA ILE A 108 -4.65 -15.04 -3.95
C ILE A 108 -4.53 -16.30 -3.09
N PRO A 109 -3.44 -17.09 -3.22
CA PRO A 109 -3.19 -18.25 -2.38
C PRO A 109 -3.27 -17.88 -0.89
N SER A 110 -3.83 -18.78 -0.09
CA SER A 110 -3.88 -18.62 1.35
C SER A 110 -2.45 -18.50 1.91
N ARG A 111 -2.31 -17.79 3.04
CA ARG A 111 -1.03 -17.67 3.73
C ARG A 111 -0.50 -19.04 4.21
N MET A 112 -1.37 -20.04 4.33
CA MET A 112 -1.01 -21.41 4.67
C MET A 112 -0.41 -22.18 3.49
N ASP A 113 -0.64 -21.70 2.25
CA ASP A 113 -0.13 -22.33 1.03
C ASP A 113 1.24 -21.78 0.61
N VAL A 114 1.78 -20.80 1.34
CA VAL A 114 3.10 -20.17 1.10
C VAL A 114 4.01 -20.53 2.27
N GLU A 115 4.69 -21.67 2.14
CA GLU A 115 5.48 -22.28 3.23
C GLU A 115 6.90 -21.68 3.38
N SER A 116 7.41 -20.97 2.35
CA SER A 116 8.78 -20.47 2.36
C SER A 116 8.91 -19.01 1.92
N GLU A 117 10.01 -18.37 2.37
CA GLU A 117 10.39 -17.01 1.91
C GLU A 117 10.60 -16.94 0.38
N THR A 118 11.02 -18.05 -0.22
CA THR A 118 11.24 -18.16 -1.67
C THR A 118 9.92 -18.12 -2.41
N GLU A 119 8.93 -18.90 -1.98
CA GLU A 119 7.58 -18.91 -2.55
C GLU A 119 6.88 -17.54 -2.42
N ALA A 120 7.08 -16.85 -1.29
CA ALA A 120 6.57 -15.50 -1.10
C ALA A 120 7.19 -14.50 -2.11
N LYS A 121 8.48 -14.64 -2.42
CA LYS A 121 9.18 -13.83 -3.43
C LYS A 121 8.68 -14.14 -4.83
N GLU A 122 8.48 -15.42 -5.15
CA GLU A 122 7.95 -15.88 -6.45
C GLU A 122 6.52 -15.39 -6.66
N LEU A 123 5.65 -15.54 -5.66
CA LEU A 123 4.28 -14.99 -5.69
C LEU A 123 4.27 -13.48 -5.89
N THR A 124 5.16 -12.76 -5.19
CA THR A 124 5.30 -11.31 -5.37
C THR A 124 5.70 -10.96 -6.80
N ALA A 125 6.64 -11.71 -7.37
CA ALA A 125 7.06 -11.54 -8.77
C ALA A 125 5.91 -11.83 -9.75
N ALA A 126 5.11 -12.86 -9.51
CA ALA A 126 3.93 -13.21 -10.30
C ALA A 126 2.88 -12.09 -10.28
N ILE A 127 2.57 -11.55 -9.10
CA ILE A 127 1.65 -10.41 -8.94
C ILE A 127 2.19 -9.17 -9.67
N ASN A 128 3.49 -8.89 -9.59
CA ASN A 128 4.08 -7.77 -10.31
C ASN A 128 3.98 -7.93 -11.83
N ARG A 129 4.26 -9.12 -12.37
CA ARG A 129 4.05 -9.42 -13.81
C ARG A 129 2.58 -9.20 -14.22
N PHE A 130 1.64 -9.64 -13.40
CA PHE A 130 0.22 -9.37 -13.64
C PHE A 130 -0.05 -7.86 -13.69
N LEU A 131 0.42 -7.08 -12.72
CA LEU A 131 0.23 -5.63 -12.68
C LEU A 131 0.85 -4.94 -13.90
N GLU A 132 2.03 -5.37 -14.34
CA GLU A 132 2.70 -4.86 -15.54
C GLU A 132 1.90 -5.16 -16.82
N SER A 133 1.17 -6.27 -16.87
CA SER A 133 0.30 -6.64 -17.99
C SER A 133 -0.97 -5.79 -18.11
N LEU A 134 -1.31 -5.02 -17.06
CA LEU A 134 -2.49 -4.16 -17.05
C LEU A 134 -2.21 -2.82 -17.73
N GLY A 135 -3.23 -2.30 -18.43
CA GLY A 135 -3.23 -0.90 -18.82
C GLY A 135 -3.15 0.03 -17.61
N TRP A 136 -2.63 1.24 -17.81
CA TRP A 136 -2.37 2.22 -16.76
C TRP A 136 -3.54 2.43 -15.79
N GLU A 137 -4.75 2.65 -16.33
CA GLU A 137 -5.93 2.90 -15.49
C GLU A 137 -6.31 1.71 -14.61
N ASP A 138 -6.27 0.47 -15.16
CA ASP A 138 -6.56 -0.75 -14.41
C ASP A 138 -5.51 -1.00 -13.34
N ARG A 139 -4.25 -0.75 -13.66
CA ARG A 139 -3.14 -0.86 -12.72
C ARG A 139 -3.28 0.13 -11.58
N CYS A 140 -3.53 1.40 -11.88
CA CYS A 140 -3.77 2.44 -10.87
C CYS A 140 -4.94 2.08 -9.97
N LEU A 141 -6.07 1.66 -10.56
CA LEU A 141 -7.27 1.27 -9.82
C LEU A 141 -6.99 0.11 -8.86
N PHE A 142 -6.31 -0.93 -9.35
CA PHE A 142 -5.97 -2.11 -8.57
C PHE A 142 -5.01 -1.78 -7.41
N VAL A 143 -3.91 -1.07 -7.70
CA VAL A 143 -2.92 -0.67 -6.69
C VAL A 143 -3.56 0.23 -5.64
N ARG A 144 -4.40 1.18 -6.03
CA ARG A 144 -5.08 2.05 -5.08
C ARG A 144 -6.02 1.30 -4.16
N ARG A 145 -6.81 0.35 -4.69
CA ARG A 145 -7.72 -0.47 -3.88
C ARG A 145 -6.96 -1.38 -2.92
N TYR A 146 -6.02 -2.18 -3.42
CA TYR A 146 -5.44 -3.30 -2.68
C TYR A 146 -4.12 -2.97 -1.98
N PHE A 147 -3.39 -1.98 -2.46
CA PHE A 147 -2.15 -1.55 -1.80
C PHE A 147 -2.38 -0.33 -0.90
N TYR A 148 -3.07 0.71 -1.38
CA TYR A 148 -3.34 1.91 -0.58
C TYR A 148 -4.64 1.85 0.23
N ALA A 149 -5.43 0.80 0.06
CA ALA A 149 -6.70 0.56 0.75
C ALA A 149 -7.74 1.67 0.53
N ASP A 150 -7.73 2.35 -0.62
CA ASP A 150 -8.74 3.35 -0.97
C ASP A 150 -10.13 2.70 -1.04
N THR A 151 -11.15 3.42 -0.57
CA THR A 151 -12.53 2.96 -0.67
C THR A 151 -13.04 3.02 -2.11
N VAL A 152 -14.04 2.19 -2.43
CA VAL A 152 -14.69 2.22 -3.76
C VAL A 152 -15.28 3.60 -4.06
N THR A 153 -15.79 4.30 -3.04
CA THR A 153 -16.34 5.66 -3.17
C THR A 153 -15.28 6.67 -3.57
N GLU A 154 -14.11 6.63 -2.93
CA GLU A 154 -12.97 7.50 -3.28
C GLU A 154 -12.46 7.23 -4.69
N LEU A 155 -12.34 5.95 -5.07
CA LEU A 155 -11.94 5.54 -6.41
C LEU A 155 -12.93 6.02 -7.47
N ALA A 156 -14.23 5.94 -7.19
CA ALA A 156 -15.28 6.44 -8.06
C ALA A 156 -15.18 7.96 -8.25
N ALA A 157 -15.00 8.71 -7.17
CA ALA A 157 -14.82 10.17 -7.23
C ALA A 157 -13.59 10.57 -8.04
N GLN A 158 -12.47 9.87 -7.89
CA GLN A 158 -11.22 10.19 -8.60
C GLN A 158 -11.26 9.84 -10.10
N THR A 159 -11.98 8.77 -10.45
CA THR A 159 -12.08 8.32 -11.85
C THR A 159 -13.26 8.94 -12.60
N GLY A 160 -14.08 9.77 -11.93
CA GLY A 160 -15.32 10.31 -12.49
C GLY A 160 -16.33 9.21 -12.85
N SER A 161 -16.27 8.06 -12.17
CA SER A 161 -17.10 6.88 -12.43
C SER A 161 -18.11 6.64 -11.31
N SER A 162 -19.13 5.81 -11.55
CA SER A 162 -19.99 5.34 -10.47
C SER A 162 -19.31 4.24 -9.64
N THR A 163 -19.68 4.13 -8.36
CA THR A 163 -19.21 3.07 -7.45
C THR A 163 -19.46 1.68 -8.03
N ASN A 164 -20.64 1.45 -8.63
CA ASN A 164 -20.96 0.17 -9.27
C ASN A 164 -20.00 -0.16 -10.42
N ARG A 165 -19.67 0.80 -11.28
CA ARG A 165 -18.72 0.60 -12.39
C ARG A 165 -17.33 0.26 -11.87
N VAL A 166 -16.87 0.93 -10.81
CA VAL A 166 -15.59 0.66 -10.15
C VAL A 166 -15.60 -0.75 -9.54
N SER A 167 -16.65 -1.14 -8.80
CA SER A 167 -16.76 -2.47 -8.20
C SER A 167 -16.73 -3.59 -9.24
N VAL A 168 -17.48 -3.45 -10.35
CA VAL A 168 -17.47 -4.42 -11.45
C VAL A 168 -16.09 -4.50 -12.11
N ARG A 169 -15.41 -3.37 -12.28
CA ARG A 169 -14.04 -3.34 -12.84
C ARG A 169 -13.05 -4.05 -11.93
N LEU A 170 -13.08 -3.79 -10.64
CA LEU A 170 -12.24 -4.46 -9.63
C LEU A 170 -12.52 -5.97 -9.57
N PHE A 171 -13.79 -6.38 -9.60
CA PHE A 171 -14.16 -7.79 -9.66
C PHE A 171 -13.54 -8.50 -10.87
N ARG A 172 -13.62 -7.88 -12.06
CA ARG A 172 -13.02 -8.43 -13.28
C ARG A 172 -11.49 -8.51 -13.18
N LEU A 173 -10.84 -7.53 -12.56
CA LEU A 173 -9.40 -7.51 -12.35
C LEU A 173 -8.95 -8.62 -11.39
N ARG A 174 -9.70 -8.86 -10.30
CA ARG A 174 -9.45 -10.01 -9.42
C ARG A 174 -9.56 -11.34 -10.15
N GLY A 175 -10.61 -11.51 -10.98
CA GLY A 175 -10.75 -12.72 -11.79
C GLY A 175 -9.62 -12.92 -12.80
N ARG A 176 -9.05 -11.82 -13.34
CA ARG A 176 -7.84 -11.88 -14.20
C ARG A 176 -6.60 -12.26 -13.39
N LEU A 177 -6.44 -11.72 -12.18
CA LEU A 177 -5.34 -12.08 -11.28
C LEU A 177 -5.40 -13.56 -10.93
N LYS A 178 -6.56 -14.05 -10.49
CA LYS A 178 -6.78 -15.49 -10.20
C LYS A 178 -6.32 -16.36 -11.36
N LYS A 179 -6.77 -16.08 -12.59
CA LYS A 179 -6.39 -16.83 -13.78
C LYS A 179 -4.88 -16.76 -14.05
N ALA A 180 -4.26 -15.61 -13.85
CA ALA A 180 -2.81 -15.45 -14.04
C ALA A 180 -2.02 -16.29 -13.04
N LEU A 181 -2.39 -16.26 -11.76
CA LEU A 181 -1.75 -17.05 -10.71
C LEU A 181 -1.97 -18.57 -10.91
N THR A 182 -3.19 -18.98 -11.25
CA THR A 182 -3.48 -20.40 -11.56
C THR A 182 -2.63 -20.91 -12.73
N LYS A 183 -2.42 -20.07 -13.77
CA LYS A 183 -1.56 -20.44 -14.90
C LYS A 183 -0.08 -20.62 -14.52
N GLU A 184 0.36 -19.93 -13.48
CA GLU A 184 1.71 -20.04 -12.92
C GLU A 184 1.82 -21.16 -11.87
N GLY A 185 0.74 -21.93 -11.64
CA GLY A 185 0.75 -23.11 -10.75
C GLY A 185 0.28 -22.83 -9.31
N TYR A 186 -0.17 -21.61 -9.00
CA TYR A 186 -0.72 -21.33 -7.67
C TYR A 186 -2.14 -21.89 -7.53
N LEU A 187 -2.41 -22.56 -6.41
CA LEU A 187 -3.76 -22.95 -5.99
C LEU A 187 -4.46 -21.71 -5.40
N VAL A 188 -5.53 -21.22 -6.06
CA VAL A 188 -6.26 -20.00 -5.67
C VAL A 188 -7.78 -20.27 -5.68
#